data_6b376359eb523c8032fcbcab010821a7
#
_entry.id   6b376359eb523c8032fcbcab010821a7
#
_cell.length_a   1.000
_cell.length_b   1.000
_cell.length_c   1.000
_cell.angle_alpha   90.00
_cell.angle_beta   90.00
_cell.angle_gamma   90.00
#
_symmetry.space_group_name_H-M   'P 1'
#
loop_
_entity.id
_entity.type
_entity.pdbx_description
1 polymer ?
#
loop_
_entity_poly.entity_id
_entity_poly.type
_entity_poly.pdbx_seq_one_letter_code
_entity_poly.pdbx_strand_id
1 'polypeptide(L)'
;MKFELLETDGAARRGRLTLAHGVIETPVFMPVGTYGTVKAMSPRELEEIGAQIVLGNTFHLWLRPGLPVVAAHQGLHRFMGWDRPILTDSGGFQVYSLGELRRVSEDGVAFQSPVNGDRLFLTPEESMRIQRVLGSDIVMIFDECTGYPATREQAAESMRLSLRWAARSKHQHGDNPNALFGIVQGGMYEDLRDESLAGLASIGFDGYAIGGVSVGEPREDMDRIVAHTAPRLPAQAPRYLMGVGTPEDIVAAVAAGIDMFDCVLPTRNARNGWLFTRRGDVKIKNARHREDTGPLDPDCGCYTCRNFTRAYLHHLHRANEILGARLNTIHNLAYYHDLMRGLREAIALRQLAAFRRDFEASRMLESRVIPSA
;
A
#
# COMPACT_ATOMS: atom_id res chain seq x y z
N MET A 1 -9.11 -1.94 -18.24
CA MET A 1 -9.00 -0.80 -17.29
C MET A 1 -9.15 0.52 -18.05
N LYS A 2 -9.77 1.57 -17.44
CA LYS A 2 -9.79 2.95 -17.95
C LYS A 2 -9.35 3.89 -16.84
N PHE A 3 -8.38 4.75 -17.10
CA PHE A 3 -7.96 5.82 -16.19
C PHE A 3 -8.30 7.18 -16.79
N GLU A 4 -8.90 8.06 -16.01
CA GLU A 4 -9.28 9.42 -16.39
C GLU A 4 -8.67 10.39 -15.38
N LEU A 5 -7.77 11.25 -15.84
CA LEU A 5 -7.29 12.37 -15.05
C LEU A 5 -8.36 13.48 -15.07
N LEU A 6 -8.89 13.83 -13.91
CA LEU A 6 -10.01 14.77 -13.76
C LEU A 6 -9.49 16.19 -13.48
N GLU A 7 -8.69 16.36 -12.43
CA GLU A 7 -8.13 17.65 -12.02
C GLU A 7 -6.68 17.52 -11.58
N THR A 8 -5.99 18.67 -11.57
CA THR A 8 -4.61 18.79 -11.08
C THR A 8 -4.45 20.04 -10.23
N ASP A 9 -3.56 19.98 -9.21
CA ASP A 9 -3.10 21.12 -8.43
C ASP A 9 -1.57 21.01 -8.25
N GLY A 10 -0.82 21.79 -9.03
CA GLY A 10 0.62 21.56 -9.22
C GLY A 10 0.88 20.20 -9.88
N ALA A 11 1.71 19.37 -9.24
CA ALA A 11 1.95 17.99 -9.68
C ALA A 11 0.89 17.00 -9.17
N ALA A 12 0.13 17.36 -8.15
CA ALA A 12 -0.90 16.51 -7.58
C ALA A 12 -2.05 16.27 -8.56
N ARG A 13 -2.62 15.07 -8.51
CA ARG A 13 -3.56 14.57 -9.48
C ARG A 13 -4.81 14.03 -8.79
N ARG A 14 -5.98 14.37 -9.29
CA ARG A 14 -7.24 13.70 -8.99
C ARG A 14 -7.70 12.96 -10.24
N GLY A 15 -7.96 11.67 -10.11
CA GLY A 15 -8.36 10.84 -11.24
C GLY A 15 -9.44 9.83 -10.86
N ARG A 16 -9.87 9.10 -11.88
CA ARG A 16 -10.84 8.01 -11.76
C ARG A 16 -10.33 6.79 -12.49
N LEU A 17 -10.33 5.65 -11.80
CA LEU A 17 -9.92 4.37 -12.33
C LEU A 17 -11.13 3.44 -12.39
N THR A 18 -11.54 3.02 -13.59
CA THR A 18 -12.63 2.07 -13.80
C THR A 18 -12.07 0.68 -14.07
N LEU A 19 -12.47 -0.28 -13.24
CA LEU A 19 -12.07 -1.69 -13.26
C LEU A 19 -13.31 -2.59 -13.37
N ALA A 20 -13.10 -3.91 -13.47
CA ALA A 20 -14.20 -4.86 -13.61
C ALA A 20 -15.14 -4.87 -12.40
N HIS A 21 -14.61 -4.73 -11.18
CA HIS A 21 -15.38 -4.77 -9.94
C HIS A 21 -15.69 -3.39 -9.34
N GLY A 22 -15.55 -2.31 -10.12
CA GLY A 22 -15.97 -0.99 -9.67
C GLY A 22 -15.06 0.17 -10.06
N VAL A 23 -15.35 1.32 -9.46
CA VAL A 23 -14.67 2.59 -9.73
C VAL A 23 -13.89 3.02 -8.50
N ILE A 24 -12.70 3.55 -8.73
CA ILE A 24 -11.80 4.07 -7.69
C ILE A 24 -11.55 5.55 -7.98
N GLU A 25 -11.77 6.42 -7.02
CA GLU A 25 -11.38 7.84 -7.07
C GLU A 25 -9.97 7.99 -6.47
N THR A 26 -9.03 8.54 -7.24
CA THR A 26 -7.65 8.78 -6.78
C THR A 26 -7.41 10.23 -6.36
N PRO A 27 -6.48 10.51 -5.42
CA PRO A 27 -5.64 9.54 -4.71
C PRO A 27 -6.42 8.59 -3.81
N VAL A 28 -5.93 7.34 -3.67
CA VAL A 28 -6.58 6.27 -2.92
C VAL A 28 -5.59 5.50 -2.06
N PHE A 29 -6.05 5.08 -0.87
CA PHE A 29 -5.33 4.15 -0.01
C PHE A 29 -5.94 2.75 -0.09
N MET A 30 -5.11 1.73 -0.23
CA MET A 30 -5.47 0.31 -0.31
C MET A 30 -5.14 -0.38 1.01
N PRO A 31 -6.14 -0.73 1.85
CA PRO A 31 -5.91 -1.55 3.03
C PRO A 31 -5.30 -2.92 2.66
N VAL A 32 -4.27 -3.35 3.41
CA VAL A 32 -3.56 -4.59 3.11
C VAL A 32 -4.27 -5.79 3.69
N GLY A 33 -4.73 -6.67 2.82
CA GLY A 33 -5.40 -7.94 3.11
C GLY A 33 -4.51 -9.15 2.86
N THR A 34 -3.46 -9.35 3.64
CA THR A 34 -2.37 -10.32 3.43
C THR A 34 -2.85 -11.74 3.12
N TYR A 35 -3.86 -12.24 3.82
CA TYR A 35 -4.43 -13.59 3.64
C TYR A 35 -5.88 -13.55 3.14
N GLY A 36 -6.20 -12.62 2.23
CA GLY A 36 -7.59 -12.40 1.81
C GLY A 36 -8.45 -11.75 2.91
N THR A 37 -7.82 -11.07 3.86
CA THR A 37 -8.49 -10.31 4.90
C THR A 37 -7.63 -9.16 5.39
N VAL A 38 -8.20 -7.99 5.51
CA VAL A 38 -7.59 -6.88 6.26
C VAL A 38 -7.71 -7.21 7.75
N LYS A 39 -6.58 -7.22 8.46
CA LYS A 39 -6.53 -7.71 9.85
C LYS A 39 -7.55 -7.01 10.74
N ALA A 40 -8.39 -7.81 11.41
CA ALA A 40 -9.45 -7.40 12.33
C ALA A 40 -10.60 -6.60 11.67
N MET A 41 -10.77 -6.68 10.34
CA MET A 41 -11.85 -6.01 9.61
C MET A 41 -12.65 -7.00 8.76
N SER A 42 -13.96 -6.90 8.84
CA SER A 42 -14.86 -7.55 7.87
C SER A 42 -15.00 -6.71 6.59
N PRO A 43 -15.40 -7.32 5.45
CA PRO A 43 -15.69 -6.57 4.23
C PRO A 43 -16.70 -5.44 4.45
N ARG A 44 -17.77 -5.67 5.20
CA ARG A 44 -18.77 -4.65 5.54
C ARG A 44 -18.14 -3.43 6.25
N GLU A 45 -17.26 -3.64 7.22
CA GLU A 45 -16.60 -2.56 7.93
C GLU A 45 -15.64 -1.77 7.03
N LEU A 46 -15.00 -2.45 6.08
CA LEU A 46 -14.18 -1.78 5.06
C LEU A 46 -15.03 -0.90 4.15
N GLU A 47 -16.22 -1.35 3.77
CA GLU A 47 -17.17 -0.55 3.00
C GLU A 47 -17.69 0.67 3.81
N GLU A 48 -18.04 0.46 5.07
CA GLU A 48 -18.52 1.51 5.98
C GLU A 48 -17.51 2.64 6.18
N ILE A 49 -16.20 2.34 6.17
CA ILE A 49 -15.14 3.35 6.24
C ILE A 49 -14.75 3.93 4.88
N GLY A 50 -15.37 3.47 3.79
CA GLY A 50 -15.18 4.00 2.44
C GLY A 50 -14.00 3.41 1.66
N ALA A 51 -13.52 2.21 2.02
CA ALA A 51 -12.52 1.50 1.21
C ALA A 51 -13.09 1.18 -0.18
N GLN A 52 -12.35 1.54 -1.23
CA GLN A 52 -12.76 1.33 -2.62
C GLN A 52 -12.02 0.17 -3.27
N ILE A 53 -10.87 -0.19 -2.74
CA ILE A 53 -9.97 -1.25 -3.20
C ILE A 53 -9.20 -1.80 -2.01
N VAL A 54 -8.83 -3.07 -2.07
CA VAL A 54 -7.93 -3.71 -1.10
C VAL A 54 -6.74 -4.35 -1.81
N LEU A 55 -5.64 -4.57 -1.09
CA LEU A 55 -4.48 -5.30 -1.60
C LEU A 55 -4.43 -6.70 -1.01
N GLY A 56 -4.26 -7.71 -1.87
CA GLY A 56 -3.97 -9.10 -1.50
C GLY A 56 -2.51 -9.46 -1.75
N ASN A 57 -1.91 -10.28 -0.88
CA ASN A 57 -0.51 -10.71 -1.09
C ASN A 57 -0.45 -12.08 -1.77
N THR A 58 0.02 -12.08 -3.01
CA THR A 58 0.16 -13.26 -3.88
C THR A 58 0.94 -14.39 -3.22
N PHE A 59 2.10 -14.10 -2.65
CA PHE A 59 2.94 -15.09 -1.96
C PHE A 59 2.19 -15.81 -0.82
N HIS A 60 1.53 -15.06 0.03
CA HIS A 60 0.83 -15.61 1.19
C HIS A 60 -0.39 -16.44 0.78
N LEU A 61 -1.16 -15.98 -0.20
CA LEU A 61 -2.35 -16.67 -0.70
C LEU A 61 -1.99 -17.93 -1.50
N TRP A 62 -0.87 -17.92 -2.20
CA TRP A 62 -0.33 -19.10 -2.88
C TRP A 62 0.04 -20.20 -1.89
N LEU A 63 0.73 -19.85 -0.80
CA LEU A 63 1.14 -20.80 0.23
C LEU A 63 -0.03 -21.25 1.12
N ARG A 64 -0.97 -20.35 1.42
CA ARG A 64 -2.12 -20.63 2.29
C ARG A 64 -3.26 -19.63 2.02
N PRO A 65 -4.46 -20.07 1.62
CA PRO A 65 -4.94 -21.47 1.65
C PRO A 65 -4.45 -22.34 0.48
N GLY A 66 -3.75 -21.77 -0.51
CA GLY A 66 -3.36 -22.42 -1.74
C GLY A 66 -4.34 -22.18 -2.89
N LEU A 67 -3.84 -22.25 -4.11
CA LEU A 67 -4.61 -21.94 -5.31
C LEU A 67 -5.84 -22.81 -5.54
N PRO A 68 -5.79 -24.15 -5.24
CA PRO A 68 -6.99 -24.98 -5.43
C PRO A 68 -8.21 -24.48 -4.63
N VAL A 69 -8.00 -23.98 -3.40
CA VAL A 69 -9.06 -23.44 -2.57
C VAL A 69 -9.65 -22.18 -3.17
N VAL A 70 -8.80 -21.24 -3.58
CA VAL A 70 -9.24 -19.97 -4.19
C VAL A 70 -9.95 -20.23 -5.53
N ALA A 71 -9.41 -21.14 -6.36
CA ALA A 71 -10.01 -21.54 -7.63
C ALA A 71 -11.41 -22.16 -7.45
N ALA A 72 -11.61 -22.99 -6.43
CA ALA A 72 -12.91 -23.56 -6.09
C ALA A 72 -13.96 -22.49 -5.75
N HIS A 73 -13.53 -21.34 -5.26
CA HIS A 73 -14.37 -20.15 -5.01
C HIS A 73 -14.46 -19.18 -6.21
N GLN A 74 -13.87 -19.55 -7.37
CA GLN A 74 -13.87 -18.72 -8.59
C GLN A 74 -13.15 -17.37 -8.40
N GLY A 75 -12.10 -17.33 -7.57
CA GLY A 75 -11.26 -16.17 -7.33
C GLY A 75 -11.35 -15.58 -5.93
N LEU A 76 -10.52 -14.58 -5.70
CA LEU A 76 -10.32 -13.99 -4.38
C LEU A 76 -11.55 -13.18 -3.90
N HIS A 77 -12.26 -12.53 -4.81
CA HIS A 77 -13.47 -11.74 -4.50
C HIS A 77 -14.51 -12.58 -3.77
N ARG A 78 -14.88 -13.73 -4.35
CA ARG A 78 -15.86 -14.64 -3.73
C ARG A 78 -15.29 -15.35 -2.50
N PHE A 79 -14.00 -15.68 -2.52
CA PHE A 79 -13.34 -16.33 -1.39
C PHE A 79 -13.39 -15.47 -0.13
N MET A 80 -13.17 -14.15 -0.25
CA MET A 80 -13.14 -13.24 0.90
C MET A 80 -14.42 -12.43 1.11
N GLY A 81 -15.43 -12.56 0.20
CA GLY A 81 -16.69 -11.81 0.28
C GLY A 81 -16.50 -10.31 0.06
N TRP A 82 -15.65 -9.93 -0.90
CA TRP A 82 -15.36 -8.54 -1.25
C TRP A 82 -15.67 -8.30 -2.73
N ASP A 83 -16.72 -7.50 -3.00
CA ASP A 83 -17.23 -7.30 -4.36
C ASP A 83 -16.64 -6.06 -5.07
N ARG A 84 -15.64 -5.40 -4.48
CA ARG A 84 -14.96 -4.23 -5.04
C ARG A 84 -13.56 -4.60 -5.54
N PRO A 85 -12.86 -3.68 -6.25
CA PRO A 85 -11.54 -3.93 -6.79
C PRO A 85 -10.53 -4.52 -5.81
N ILE A 86 -9.68 -5.42 -6.34
CA ILE A 86 -8.55 -6.00 -5.65
C ILE A 86 -7.29 -5.77 -6.49
N LEU A 87 -6.21 -5.29 -5.86
CA LEU A 87 -4.86 -5.36 -6.38
C LEU A 87 -4.13 -6.53 -5.72
N THR A 88 -3.40 -7.33 -6.48
CA THR A 88 -2.46 -8.30 -5.90
C THR A 88 -1.02 -7.88 -6.21
N ASP A 89 -0.15 -7.96 -5.18
CA ASP A 89 1.28 -7.80 -5.40
C ASP A 89 1.87 -8.98 -6.20
N SER A 90 3.15 -8.87 -6.57
CA SER A 90 3.82 -9.93 -7.34
C SER A 90 4.31 -11.11 -6.49
N GLY A 91 4.43 -10.94 -5.17
CA GLY A 91 5.13 -11.85 -4.26
C GLY A 91 6.63 -11.58 -4.14
N GLY A 92 7.20 -10.70 -4.96
CA GLY A 92 8.65 -10.40 -4.98
C GLY A 92 9.18 -9.87 -3.65
N PHE A 93 8.49 -8.90 -3.04
CA PHE A 93 8.89 -8.34 -1.75
C PHE A 93 8.84 -9.36 -0.60
N GLN A 94 7.83 -10.24 -0.57
CA GLN A 94 7.73 -11.26 0.47
C GLN A 94 8.86 -12.30 0.36
N VAL A 95 9.23 -12.67 -0.87
CA VAL A 95 10.38 -13.52 -1.10
C VAL A 95 11.68 -12.78 -0.76
N TYR A 96 11.77 -11.47 -1.08
CA TYR A 96 12.89 -10.62 -0.63
C TYR A 96 13.04 -10.66 0.89
N SER A 97 11.98 -10.57 1.65
CA SER A 97 11.99 -10.56 3.12
C SER A 97 12.46 -11.88 3.77
N LEU A 98 12.57 -12.99 3.00
CA LEU A 98 13.10 -14.28 3.50
C LEU A 98 14.63 -14.28 3.69
N GLY A 99 15.33 -13.24 3.24
CA GLY A 99 16.77 -13.09 3.45
C GLY A 99 17.59 -14.24 2.85
N GLU A 100 18.43 -14.89 3.68
CA GLU A 100 19.34 -15.98 3.26
C GLU A 100 18.61 -17.26 2.82
N LEU A 101 17.32 -17.41 3.11
CA LEU A 101 16.51 -18.57 2.69
C LEU A 101 16.12 -18.52 1.20
N ARG A 102 16.56 -17.51 0.46
CA ARG A 102 16.27 -17.34 -0.96
C ARG A 102 17.54 -17.35 -1.81
N ARG A 103 17.40 -17.73 -3.07
CA ARG A 103 18.42 -17.60 -4.11
C ARG A 103 17.79 -17.03 -5.37
N VAL A 104 18.26 -15.84 -5.78
CA VAL A 104 17.85 -15.16 -7.00
C VAL A 104 18.69 -15.69 -8.19
N SER A 105 18.05 -15.86 -9.33
CA SER A 105 18.68 -16.24 -10.60
C SER A 105 17.95 -15.49 -11.74
N GLU A 106 18.46 -15.60 -12.97
CA GLU A 106 17.80 -15.07 -14.16
C GLU A 106 16.38 -15.64 -14.33
N ASP A 107 16.18 -16.92 -14.02
CA ASP A 107 14.91 -17.62 -14.23
C ASP A 107 13.84 -17.28 -13.19
N GLY A 108 14.26 -16.89 -11.98
CA GLY A 108 13.34 -16.63 -10.86
C GLY A 108 14.03 -16.77 -9.50
N VAL A 109 13.24 -17.02 -8.45
CA VAL A 109 13.73 -17.10 -7.08
C VAL A 109 13.39 -18.45 -6.46
N ALA A 110 14.43 -19.19 -6.06
CA ALA A 110 14.31 -20.41 -5.26
C ALA A 110 14.30 -20.04 -3.78
N PHE A 111 13.39 -20.63 -2.99
CA PHE A 111 13.30 -20.40 -1.56
C PHE A 111 12.67 -21.58 -0.82
N GLN A 112 12.77 -21.57 0.51
CA GLN A 112 12.05 -22.50 1.37
C GLN A 112 10.76 -21.87 1.88
N SER A 113 9.66 -22.61 1.75
CA SER A 113 8.35 -22.20 2.28
C SER A 113 8.40 -21.98 3.80
N PRO A 114 8.05 -20.81 4.31
CA PRO A 114 7.99 -20.57 5.76
C PRO A 114 6.83 -21.31 6.43
N VAL A 115 5.95 -21.96 5.65
CA VAL A 115 4.77 -22.68 6.16
C VAL A 115 5.11 -24.12 6.50
N ASN A 116 5.85 -24.82 5.63
CA ASN A 116 6.09 -26.26 5.73
C ASN A 116 7.51 -26.69 5.35
N GLY A 117 8.39 -25.73 4.98
CA GLY A 117 9.79 -26.01 4.63
C GLY A 117 10.02 -26.54 3.22
N ASP A 118 8.98 -26.69 2.40
CA ASP A 118 9.10 -27.15 1.02
C ASP A 118 10.00 -26.23 0.19
N ARG A 119 10.76 -26.81 -0.74
CA ARG A 119 11.52 -26.04 -1.73
C ARG A 119 10.58 -25.58 -2.83
N LEU A 120 10.53 -24.28 -3.03
CA LEU A 120 9.68 -23.61 -4.01
C LEU A 120 10.51 -22.76 -4.97
N PHE A 121 9.97 -22.56 -6.16
CA PHE A 121 10.58 -21.71 -7.18
C PHE A 121 9.51 -20.80 -7.77
N LEU A 122 9.70 -19.50 -7.60
CA LEU A 122 8.78 -18.47 -8.11
C LEU A 122 9.43 -17.75 -9.28
N THR A 123 8.79 -17.82 -10.43
CA THR A 123 9.20 -17.16 -11.67
C THR A 123 8.23 -16.03 -12.02
N PRO A 124 8.57 -15.11 -12.95
CA PRO A 124 7.62 -14.17 -13.50
C PRO A 124 6.34 -14.83 -14.01
N GLU A 125 6.47 -15.93 -14.73
CA GLU A 125 5.33 -16.69 -15.29
C GLU A 125 4.45 -17.29 -14.20
N GLU A 126 5.07 -17.86 -13.17
CA GLU A 126 4.34 -18.44 -12.05
C GLU A 126 3.60 -17.36 -11.24
N SER A 127 4.23 -16.20 -11.00
CA SER A 127 3.57 -15.07 -10.36
C SER A 127 2.33 -14.62 -11.15
N MET A 128 2.44 -14.48 -12.47
CA MET A 128 1.30 -14.13 -13.32
C MET A 128 0.21 -15.21 -13.29
N ARG A 129 0.58 -16.49 -13.31
CA ARG A 129 -0.37 -17.61 -13.20
C ARG A 129 -1.11 -17.58 -11.86
N ILE A 130 -0.41 -17.33 -10.75
CA ILE A 130 -1.02 -17.24 -9.43
C ILE A 130 -2.02 -16.10 -9.40
N GLN A 131 -1.62 -14.89 -9.81
CA GLN A 131 -2.49 -13.71 -9.79
C GLN A 131 -3.72 -13.89 -10.71
N ARG A 132 -3.57 -14.61 -11.83
CA ARG A 132 -4.71 -14.97 -12.69
C ARG A 132 -5.72 -15.86 -11.96
N VAL A 133 -5.26 -16.83 -11.16
CA VAL A 133 -6.15 -17.68 -10.34
C VAL A 133 -6.80 -16.87 -9.21
N LEU A 134 -6.06 -15.94 -8.61
CA LEU A 134 -6.60 -15.02 -7.61
C LEU A 134 -7.69 -14.10 -8.20
N GLY A 135 -7.61 -13.77 -9.51
CA GLY A 135 -8.61 -13.00 -10.22
C GLY A 135 -8.64 -11.51 -9.82
N SER A 136 -7.49 -10.94 -9.44
CA SER A 136 -7.40 -9.52 -9.06
C SER A 136 -7.59 -8.60 -10.25
N ASP A 137 -8.18 -7.42 -10.03
CA ASP A 137 -8.41 -6.39 -11.05
C ASP A 137 -7.12 -5.72 -11.51
N ILE A 138 -6.16 -5.59 -10.60
CA ILE A 138 -4.82 -5.07 -10.87
C ILE A 138 -3.78 -6.10 -10.48
N VAL A 139 -2.96 -6.48 -11.44
CA VAL A 139 -1.87 -7.46 -11.34
C VAL A 139 -0.54 -6.70 -11.37
N MET A 140 0.40 -7.05 -10.50
CA MET A 140 1.75 -6.47 -10.50
C MET A 140 2.73 -7.40 -11.21
N ILE A 141 3.65 -6.84 -12.01
CA ILE A 141 4.78 -7.62 -12.57
C ILE A 141 5.62 -8.22 -11.45
N PHE A 142 6.29 -9.36 -11.73
CA PHE A 142 7.28 -9.91 -10.81
C PHE A 142 8.58 -9.10 -10.93
N ASP A 143 9.11 -8.62 -9.81
CA ASP A 143 10.29 -7.77 -9.72
C ASP A 143 11.25 -8.24 -8.64
N GLU A 144 12.50 -7.82 -8.74
CA GLU A 144 13.48 -7.98 -7.67
C GLU A 144 13.57 -6.68 -6.87
N CYS A 145 13.23 -6.77 -5.58
CA CYS A 145 13.39 -5.66 -4.64
C CYS A 145 14.85 -5.55 -4.21
N THR A 146 15.49 -4.43 -4.55
CA THR A 146 16.85 -4.12 -4.09
C THR A 146 16.83 -3.72 -2.62
N GLY A 147 17.71 -4.33 -1.80
CA GLY A 147 17.86 -3.94 -0.39
C GLY A 147 18.53 -2.58 -0.20
N TYR A 148 18.44 -2.04 1.00
CA TYR A 148 19.16 -0.85 1.41
C TYR A 148 20.12 -1.17 2.59
N PRO A 149 21.37 -0.68 2.58
CA PRO A 149 22.04 0.02 1.47
C PRO A 149 22.45 -0.93 0.34
N ALA A 150 22.50 -0.43 -0.90
CA ALA A 150 23.02 -1.13 -2.06
C ALA A 150 24.01 -0.26 -2.82
N THR A 151 25.06 -0.84 -3.40
CA THR A 151 25.93 -0.12 -4.32
C THR A 151 25.19 0.19 -5.63
N ARG A 152 25.71 1.14 -6.41
CA ARG A 152 25.10 1.47 -7.70
C ARG A 152 25.10 0.27 -8.65
N GLU A 153 26.16 -0.53 -8.65
CA GLU A 153 26.29 -1.74 -9.46
C GLU A 153 25.24 -2.79 -9.08
N GLN A 154 25.05 -3.04 -7.77
CA GLN A 154 24.03 -3.96 -7.26
C GLN A 154 22.62 -3.48 -7.65
N ALA A 155 22.32 -2.18 -7.47
CA ALA A 155 21.05 -1.61 -7.84
C ALA A 155 20.78 -1.68 -9.35
N ALA A 156 21.82 -1.47 -10.18
CA ALA A 156 21.73 -1.56 -11.64
C ALA A 156 21.46 -3.00 -12.10
N GLU A 157 22.16 -3.99 -11.52
CA GLU A 157 21.96 -5.40 -11.85
C GLU A 157 20.54 -5.88 -11.50
N SER A 158 20.09 -5.59 -10.28
CA SER A 158 18.75 -5.90 -9.80
C SER A 158 17.67 -5.22 -10.66
N MET A 159 17.83 -3.94 -10.97
CA MET A 159 16.90 -3.19 -11.80
C MET A 159 16.79 -3.80 -13.21
N ARG A 160 17.92 -4.14 -13.85
CA ARG A 160 17.91 -4.74 -15.19
C ARG A 160 17.34 -6.16 -15.20
N LEU A 161 17.54 -6.94 -14.12
CA LEU A 161 16.84 -8.21 -13.93
C LEU A 161 15.31 -7.97 -13.84
N SER A 162 14.88 -7.01 -13.05
CA SER A 162 13.46 -6.63 -12.95
C SER A 162 12.87 -6.23 -14.31
N LEU A 163 13.62 -5.53 -15.18
CA LEU A 163 13.16 -5.20 -16.54
C LEU A 163 12.98 -6.45 -17.41
N ARG A 164 13.91 -7.42 -17.34
CA ARG A 164 13.76 -8.68 -18.08
C ARG A 164 12.57 -9.50 -17.58
N TRP A 165 12.36 -9.53 -16.26
CA TRP A 165 11.19 -10.15 -15.63
C TRP A 165 9.89 -9.41 -15.96
N ALA A 166 9.92 -8.09 -16.10
CA ALA A 166 8.77 -7.30 -16.54
C ALA A 166 8.31 -7.70 -17.95
N ALA A 167 9.25 -7.89 -18.88
CA ALA A 167 8.93 -8.35 -20.23
C ALA A 167 8.32 -9.77 -20.22
N ARG A 168 8.87 -10.69 -19.42
CA ARG A 168 8.33 -12.04 -19.23
C ARG A 168 6.95 -12.02 -18.58
N SER A 169 6.75 -11.19 -17.53
CA SER A 169 5.45 -10.99 -16.90
C SER A 169 4.42 -10.49 -17.90
N LYS A 170 4.77 -9.48 -18.73
CA LYS A 170 3.88 -8.96 -19.78
C LYS A 170 3.50 -10.02 -20.79
N HIS A 171 4.47 -10.82 -21.25
CA HIS A 171 4.22 -11.92 -22.16
C HIS A 171 3.26 -12.96 -21.59
N GLN A 172 3.49 -13.38 -20.34
CA GLN A 172 2.65 -14.38 -19.64
C GLN A 172 1.27 -13.85 -19.25
N HIS A 173 1.15 -12.54 -19.00
CA HIS A 173 -0.15 -11.91 -18.73
C HIS A 173 -1.07 -12.04 -19.95
N GLY A 174 -0.53 -11.87 -21.15
CA GLY A 174 -1.17 -12.20 -22.43
C GLY A 174 -2.55 -11.58 -22.59
N ASP A 175 -3.55 -12.42 -22.73
CA ASP A 175 -4.97 -12.05 -22.96
C ASP A 175 -5.77 -11.79 -21.65
N ASN A 176 -5.12 -11.73 -20.51
CA ASN A 176 -5.81 -11.43 -19.26
C ASN A 176 -6.43 -10.01 -19.34
N PRO A 177 -7.76 -9.86 -19.16
CA PRO A 177 -8.43 -8.57 -19.29
C PRO A 177 -8.15 -7.60 -18.12
N ASN A 178 -7.54 -8.10 -17.04
CA ASN A 178 -7.23 -7.29 -15.86
C ASN A 178 -5.98 -6.43 -16.10
N ALA A 179 -5.87 -5.32 -15.38
CA ALA A 179 -4.77 -4.39 -15.56
C ALA A 179 -3.44 -4.98 -15.10
N LEU A 180 -2.35 -4.68 -15.83
CA LEU A 180 -0.99 -5.05 -15.46
C LEU A 180 -0.16 -3.79 -15.19
N PHE A 181 0.42 -3.68 -13.99
CA PHE A 181 1.25 -2.55 -13.59
C PHE A 181 2.74 -2.92 -13.61
N GLY A 182 3.55 -2.04 -14.21
CA GLY A 182 5.01 -2.09 -14.15
C GLY A 182 5.54 -1.50 -12.84
N ILE A 183 6.71 -1.98 -12.38
CA ILE A 183 7.36 -1.50 -11.15
C ILE A 183 8.73 -0.92 -11.49
N VAL A 184 8.89 0.39 -11.25
CA VAL A 184 10.16 1.09 -11.41
C VAL A 184 11.07 0.75 -10.24
N GLN A 185 12.22 0.13 -10.52
CA GLN A 185 13.29 -0.17 -9.60
C GLN A 185 14.52 0.73 -9.87
N GLY A 186 15.61 0.63 -9.10
CA GLY A 186 16.84 1.41 -9.30
C GLY A 186 17.47 1.90 -8.00
N GLY A 187 17.02 1.40 -6.83
CA GLY A 187 17.52 1.81 -5.53
C GLY A 187 17.38 3.32 -5.32
N MET A 188 18.40 3.93 -4.70
CA MET A 188 18.44 5.39 -4.42
C MET A 188 19.18 6.17 -5.53
N TYR A 189 19.22 5.65 -6.77
CA TYR A 189 19.95 6.22 -7.91
C TYR A 189 18.97 6.71 -8.97
N GLU A 190 18.92 8.02 -9.18
CA GLU A 190 17.95 8.68 -10.07
C GLU A 190 18.11 8.25 -11.52
N ASP A 191 19.36 8.14 -12.00
CA ASP A 191 19.67 7.70 -13.36
C ASP A 191 19.20 6.24 -13.61
N LEU A 192 19.31 5.37 -12.61
CA LEU A 192 18.79 3.99 -12.71
C LEU A 192 17.25 3.96 -12.71
N ARG A 193 16.60 4.87 -11.96
CA ARG A 193 15.15 5.05 -12.02
C ARG A 193 14.69 5.49 -13.41
N ASP A 194 15.43 6.40 -14.04
CA ASP A 194 15.15 6.86 -15.40
C ASP A 194 15.36 5.71 -16.43
N GLU A 195 16.44 4.90 -16.32
CA GLU A 195 16.68 3.71 -17.13
C GLU A 195 15.53 2.69 -16.97
N SER A 196 15.14 2.40 -15.73
CA SER A 196 14.03 1.50 -15.42
C SER A 196 12.71 1.96 -16.03
N LEU A 197 12.37 3.23 -15.86
CA LEU A 197 11.15 3.81 -16.42
C LEU A 197 11.13 3.77 -17.95
N ALA A 198 12.24 4.11 -18.59
CA ALA A 198 12.34 4.05 -20.06
C ALA A 198 12.12 2.61 -20.59
N GLY A 199 12.71 1.60 -19.91
CA GLY A 199 12.52 0.20 -20.25
C GLY A 199 11.06 -0.24 -20.08
N LEU A 200 10.44 0.09 -18.94
CA LEU A 200 9.03 -0.24 -18.67
C LEU A 200 8.08 0.47 -19.64
N ALA A 201 8.33 1.73 -19.98
CA ALA A 201 7.53 2.48 -20.94
C ALA A 201 7.60 1.85 -22.36
N SER A 202 8.77 1.32 -22.74
CA SER A 202 8.95 0.60 -24.02
C SER A 202 8.17 -0.72 -24.05
N ILE A 203 8.04 -1.43 -22.92
CA ILE A 203 7.23 -2.66 -22.81
C ILE A 203 5.74 -2.31 -22.82
N GLY A 204 5.34 -1.23 -22.15
CA GLY A 204 3.97 -0.74 -22.08
C GLY A 204 3.12 -1.45 -21.02
N PHE A 205 2.64 -0.69 -20.05
CA PHE A 205 1.79 -1.17 -18.95
C PHE A 205 0.58 -0.27 -18.76
N ASP A 206 -0.45 -0.79 -18.10
CA ASP A 206 -1.68 -0.05 -17.79
C ASP A 206 -1.49 0.98 -16.67
N GLY A 207 -0.53 0.74 -15.77
CA GLY A 207 -0.15 1.64 -14.69
C GLY A 207 1.31 1.43 -14.30
N TYR A 208 1.86 2.32 -13.48
CA TYR A 208 3.26 2.30 -13.08
C TYR A 208 3.40 2.50 -11.58
N ALA A 209 4.18 1.63 -10.95
CA ALA A 209 4.50 1.73 -9.52
C ALA A 209 5.95 2.14 -9.29
N ILE A 210 6.21 2.82 -8.19
CA ILE A 210 7.54 3.05 -7.64
C ILE A 210 7.77 2.01 -6.54
N GLY A 211 8.65 1.04 -6.81
CA GLY A 211 9.08 0.03 -5.85
C GLY A 211 10.47 0.30 -5.29
N GLY A 212 10.95 -0.57 -4.38
CA GLY A 212 12.29 -0.45 -3.79
C GLY A 212 12.51 0.82 -2.99
N VAL A 213 11.46 1.36 -2.38
CA VAL A 213 11.47 2.41 -1.35
C VAL A 213 10.75 1.89 -0.11
N SER A 214 10.94 2.53 1.05
CA SER A 214 10.48 2.05 2.36
C SER A 214 11.09 0.67 2.73
N VAL A 215 12.35 0.46 2.34
CA VAL A 215 13.12 -0.77 2.58
C VAL A 215 14.25 -0.58 3.60
N GLY A 216 14.24 0.55 4.32
CA GLY A 216 15.20 0.88 5.38
C GLY A 216 16.03 2.14 5.13
N GLU A 217 15.82 2.83 4.02
CA GLU A 217 16.48 4.09 3.68
C GLU A 217 16.02 5.25 4.58
N PRO A 218 16.85 6.30 4.76
CA PRO A 218 16.44 7.56 5.36
C PRO A 218 15.27 8.19 4.60
N ARG A 219 14.43 8.92 5.32
CA ARG A 219 13.24 9.58 4.74
C ARG A 219 13.61 10.55 3.61
N GLU A 220 14.72 11.28 3.79
CA GLU A 220 15.21 12.24 2.79
C GLU A 220 15.52 11.57 1.44
N ASP A 221 16.07 10.35 1.48
CA ASP A 221 16.35 9.57 0.28
C ASP A 221 15.07 9.10 -0.40
N MET A 222 14.10 8.60 0.38
CA MET A 222 12.78 8.24 -0.14
C MET A 222 12.09 9.44 -0.78
N ASP A 223 12.03 10.57 -0.09
CA ASP A 223 11.39 11.80 -0.58
C ASP A 223 12.05 12.28 -1.87
N ARG A 224 13.39 12.25 -1.96
CA ARG A 224 14.16 12.61 -3.16
C ARG A 224 13.81 11.69 -4.34
N ILE A 225 13.82 10.39 -4.14
CA ILE A 225 13.50 9.41 -5.20
C ILE A 225 12.04 9.53 -5.66
N VAL A 226 11.10 9.72 -4.75
CA VAL A 226 9.69 9.93 -5.11
C VAL A 226 9.52 11.24 -5.90
N ALA A 227 10.12 12.34 -5.43
CA ALA A 227 10.05 13.64 -6.11
C ALA A 227 10.71 13.60 -7.51
N HIS A 228 11.77 12.81 -7.68
CA HIS A 228 12.42 12.61 -8.98
C HIS A 228 11.55 11.75 -9.91
N THR A 229 11.04 10.62 -9.43
CA THR A 229 10.44 9.58 -10.27
C THR A 229 8.97 9.87 -10.59
N ALA A 230 8.17 10.31 -9.61
CA ALA A 230 6.72 10.44 -9.77
C ALA A 230 6.29 11.34 -10.96
N PRO A 231 6.86 12.55 -11.15
CA PRO A 231 6.46 13.40 -12.27
C PRO A 231 6.87 12.86 -13.65
N ARG A 232 7.84 11.94 -13.70
CA ARG A 232 8.33 11.30 -14.93
C ARG A 232 7.50 10.11 -15.37
N LEU A 233 6.70 9.54 -14.46
CA LEU A 233 5.77 8.46 -14.81
C LEU A 233 4.74 8.93 -15.84
N PRO A 234 4.28 8.04 -16.75
CA PRO A 234 3.33 8.40 -17.79
C PRO A 234 2.11 9.15 -17.25
N ALA A 235 1.78 10.29 -17.89
CA ALA A 235 0.71 11.17 -17.43
C ALA A 235 -0.69 10.54 -17.53
N GLN A 236 -0.88 9.66 -18.52
CA GLN A 236 -2.17 9.02 -18.80
C GLN A 236 -2.37 7.68 -18.07
N ALA A 237 -1.45 7.31 -17.19
CA ALA A 237 -1.51 6.08 -16.40
C ALA A 237 -1.60 6.40 -14.90
N PRO A 238 -2.25 5.54 -14.08
CA PRO A 238 -2.21 5.66 -12.63
C PRO A 238 -0.79 5.41 -12.11
N ARG A 239 -0.43 6.11 -11.03
CA ARG A 239 0.88 6.10 -10.38
C ARG A 239 0.77 5.57 -8.97
N TYR A 240 1.46 4.49 -8.68
CA TYR A 240 1.36 3.79 -7.40
C TYR A 240 2.69 3.84 -6.64
N LEU A 241 2.67 4.27 -5.38
CA LEU A 241 3.81 4.23 -4.47
C LEU A 241 3.64 3.07 -3.50
N MET A 242 4.48 2.04 -3.64
CA MET A 242 4.32 0.77 -2.94
C MET A 242 4.85 0.84 -1.49
N GLY A 243 4.06 0.33 -0.54
CA GLY A 243 4.46 0.13 0.85
C GLY A 243 4.61 1.40 1.70
N VAL A 244 4.24 2.56 1.18
CA VAL A 244 4.34 3.87 1.84
C VAL A 244 2.95 4.38 2.22
N GLY A 245 2.70 4.94 3.38
CA GLY A 245 3.56 5.21 4.52
C GLY A 245 2.79 5.87 5.64
N THR A 246 3.43 6.77 6.39
CA THR A 246 2.75 7.61 7.37
C THR A 246 1.81 8.60 6.70
N PRO A 247 0.86 9.22 7.44
CA PRO A 247 0.02 10.28 6.89
C PRO A 247 0.82 11.41 6.23
N GLU A 248 1.97 11.77 6.81
CA GLU A 248 2.88 12.80 6.31
C GLU A 248 3.51 12.40 4.97
N ASP A 249 3.95 11.15 4.84
CA ASP A 249 4.54 10.62 3.61
C ASP A 249 3.50 10.60 2.47
N ILE A 250 2.27 10.19 2.78
CA ILE A 250 1.16 10.19 1.83
C ILE A 250 0.86 11.61 1.31
N VAL A 251 0.75 12.60 2.20
CA VAL A 251 0.48 14.00 1.81
C VAL A 251 1.61 14.54 0.93
N ALA A 252 2.87 14.24 1.26
CA ALA A 252 4.03 14.63 0.46
C ALA A 252 4.02 13.95 -0.92
N ALA A 253 3.77 12.64 -0.98
CA ALA A 253 3.77 11.87 -2.22
C ALA A 253 2.59 12.23 -3.14
N VAL A 254 1.40 12.52 -2.59
CA VAL A 254 0.27 13.07 -3.37
C VAL A 254 0.65 14.39 -4.00
N ALA A 255 1.32 15.27 -3.27
CA ALA A 255 1.80 16.54 -3.81
C ALA A 255 2.87 16.35 -4.92
N ALA A 256 3.61 15.24 -4.92
CA ALA A 256 4.54 14.85 -5.98
C ALA A 256 3.86 14.16 -7.17
N GLY A 257 2.57 13.85 -7.10
CA GLY A 257 1.77 13.31 -8.20
C GLY A 257 1.50 11.80 -8.14
N ILE A 258 1.53 11.19 -6.95
CA ILE A 258 1.15 9.79 -6.73
C ILE A 258 -0.37 9.66 -6.55
N ASP A 259 -0.93 8.62 -7.15
CA ASP A 259 -2.38 8.35 -7.18
C ASP A 259 -2.81 7.24 -6.20
N MET A 260 -1.95 6.23 -5.96
CA MET A 260 -2.31 5.02 -5.22
C MET A 260 -1.27 4.67 -4.16
N PHE A 261 -1.74 4.16 -3.02
CA PHE A 261 -0.91 3.83 -1.86
C PHE A 261 -1.39 2.54 -1.19
N ASP A 262 -0.46 1.77 -0.66
CA ASP A 262 -0.71 0.74 0.35
C ASP A 262 0.30 0.86 1.48
N CYS A 263 -0.08 0.47 2.67
CA CYS A 263 0.85 0.30 3.78
C CYS A 263 0.23 -0.55 4.88
N VAL A 264 1.05 -1.33 5.56
CA VAL A 264 0.62 -2.09 6.75
C VAL A 264 0.53 -1.24 8.02
N LEU A 265 1.08 -0.02 8.01
CA LEU A 265 1.15 0.85 9.20
C LEU A 265 -0.20 1.08 9.88
N PRO A 266 -1.30 1.44 9.17
CA PRO A 266 -2.56 1.69 9.85
C PRO A 266 -3.02 0.51 10.70
N THR A 267 -2.98 -0.71 10.13
CA THR A 267 -3.43 -1.91 10.81
C THR A 267 -2.41 -2.46 11.81
N ARG A 268 -1.11 -2.39 11.49
CA ARG A 268 -0.03 -2.83 12.39
C ARG A 268 0.05 -1.93 13.63
N ASN A 269 0.06 -0.63 13.44
CA ASN A 269 0.14 0.35 14.52
C ASN A 269 -1.11 0.30 15.42
N ALA A 270 -2.30 0.12 14.84
CA ALA A 270 -3.54 -0.05 15.60
C ALA A 270 -3.47 -1.19 16.61
N ARG A 271 -2.98 -2.36 16.18
CA ARG A 271 -2.81 -3.53 17.06
C ARG A 271 -1.76 -3.30 18.12
N ASN A 272 -0.79 -2.43 17.89
CA ASN A 272 0.26 -2.03 18.83
C ASN A 272 -0.14 -0.80 19.69
N GLY A 273 -1.39 -0.35 19.59
CA GLY A 273 -1.90 0.78 20.35
C GLY A 273 -1.35 2.14 19.92
N TRP A 274 -0.91 2.27 18.67
CA TRP A 274 -0.47 3.51 18.06
C TRP A 274 -1.52 3.96 17.03
N LEU A 275 -2.15 5.10 17.31
CA LEU A 275 -3.34 5.56 16.60
C LEU A 275 -3.09 6.94 15.98
N PHE A 276 -3.51 7.10 14.73
CA PHE A 276 -3.38 8.35 13.99
C PHE A 276 -4.62 9.21 14.20
N THR A 277 -4.44 10.47 14.60
CA THR A 277 -5.55 11.43 14.73
C THR A 277 -5.24 12.69 13.96
N ARG A 278 -6.25 13.55 13.76
CA ARG A 278 -6.04 14.84 13.12
C ARG A 278 -5.10 15.76 13.89
N ARG A 279 -4.94 15.53 15.20
CA ARG A 279 -4.13 16.35 16.10
C ARG A 279 -2.74 15.78 16.38
N GLY A 280 -2.40 14.64 15.77
CA GLY A 280 -1.14 13.92 15.96
C GLY A 280 -1.37 12.47 16.39
N ASP A 281 -0.30 11.80 16.81
CA ASP A 281 -0.34 10.37 17.13
C ASP A 281 -0.67 10.13 18.61
N VAL A 282 -1.59 9.21 18.85
CA VAL A 282 -1.99 8.76 20.18
C VAL A 282 -1.43 7.37 20.46
N LYS A 283 -0.62 7.24 21.50
CA LYS A 283 -0.20 5.95 22.04
C LYS A 283 -1.15 5.55 23.15
N ILE A 284 -2.18 4.77 22.84
CA ILE A 284 -3.28 4.46 23.76
C ILE A 284 -2.84 3.71 25.02
N LYS A 285 -1.68 3.05 25.00
CA LYS A 285 -1.09 2.36 26.15
C LYS A 285 -0.62 3.29 27.28
N ASN A 286 -0.46 4.60 27.01
CA ASN A 286 0.04 5.57 27.98
C ASN A 286 -0.96 5.77 29.12
N ALA A 287 -0.45 5.87 30.36
CA ALA A 287 -1.26 5.98 31.58
C ALA A 287 -2.20 7.21 31.59
N ARG A 288 -1.85 8.28 30.89
CA ARG A 288 -2.68 9.49 30.74
C ARG A 288 -4.09 9.21 30.19
N HIS A 289 -4.26 8.09 29.47
CA HIS A 289 -5.54 7.71 28.87
C HIS A 289 -6.42 6.82 29.78
N ARG A 290 -5.94 6.45 30.98
CA ARG A 290 -6.67 5.55 31.91
C ARG A 290 -8.04 6.08 32.29
N GLU A 291 -8.17 7.38 32.51
CA GLU A 291 -9.39 8.03 32.97
C GLU A 291 -9.96 9.03 31.92
N ASP A 292 -9.40 9.01 30.71
CA ASP A 292 -9.82 9.93 29.64
C ASP A 292 -11.15 9.49 29.05
N THR A 293 -12.22 10.22 29.39
CA THR A 293 -13.60 9.96 28.94
C THR A 293 -13.91 10.52 27.57
N GLY A 294 -12.95 11.23 26.93
CA GLY A 294 -13.10 11.76 25.58
C GLY A 294 -12.96 10.70 24.49
N PRO A 295 -13.43 10.98 23.29
CA PRO A 295 -13.21 10.11 22.14
C PRO A 295 -11.73 10.09 21.73
N LEU A 296 -11.34 9.10 20.94
CA LEU A 296 -9.95 8.99 20.45
C LEU A 296 -9.57 10.24 19.63
N ASP A 297 -10.41 10.63 18.69
CA ASP A 297 -10.30 11.85 17.91
C ASP A 297 -11.68 12.54 17.87
N PRO A 298 -11.83 13.74 18.49
CA PRO A 298 -13.12 14.41 18.58
C PRO A 298 -13.69 14.85 17.23
N ASP A 299 -12.83 14.99 16.22
CA ASP A 299 -13.21 15.41 14.88
C ASP A 299 -13.44 14.21 13.92
N CYS A 300 -13.37 12.96 14.44
CA CYS A 300 -13.51 11.74 13.67
C CYS A 300 -14.93 11.14 13.83
N GLY A 301 -15.60 10.90 12.69
CA GLY A 301 -16.93 10.29 12.65
C GLY A 301 -16.95 8.76 12.60
N CYS A 302 -15.83 8.05 12.79
CA CYS A 302 -15.82 6.59 12.70
C CYS A 302 -16.56 5.92 13.87
N TYR A 303 -16.88 4.64 13.69
CA TYR A 303 -17.59 3.84 14.71
C TYR A 303 -16.87 3.88 16.09
N THR A 304 -15.55 3.77 16.11
CA THR A 304 -14.76 3.81 17.35
C THR A 304 -14.92 5.14 18.07
N CYS A 305 -14.71 6.27 17.39
CA CYS A 305 -14.75 7.60 18.01
C CYS A 305 -16.15 8.01 18.48
N ARG A 306 -17.21 7.55 17.79
CA ARG A 306 -18.61 7.87 18.18
C ARG A 306 -19.11 7.09 19.39
N ASN A 307 -18.51 5.92 19.67
CA ASN A 307 -19.08 4.98 20.66
C ASN A 307 -18.18 4.69 21.85
N PHE A 308 -16.88 4.98 21.78
CA PHE A 308 -15.93 4.56 22.79
C PHE A 308 -14.98 5.68 23.19
N THR A 309 -14.58 5.65 24.49
CA THR A 309 -13.65 6.60 25.08
C THR A 309 -12.21 6.13 24.98
N ARG A 310 -11.25 7.04 25.13
CA ARG A 310 -9.83 6.69 25.25
C ARG A 310 -9.57 5.78 26.46
N ALA A 311 -10.26 6.00 27.57
CA ALA A 311 -10.16 5.14 28.75
C ALA A 311 -10.55 3.69 28.44
N TYR A 312 -11.65 3.47 27.71
CA TYR A 312 -12.07 2.14 27.33
C TYR A 312 -11.08 1.47 26.36
N LEU A 313 -10.61 2.19 25.35
CA LEU A 313 -9.59 1.69 24.42
C LEU A 313 -8.27 1.37 25.13
N HIS A 314 -7.85 2.21 26.09
CA HIS A 314 -6.69 1.95 26.95
C HIS A 314 -6.89 0.67 27.76
N HIS A 315 -8.06 0.48 28.40
CA HIS A 315 -8.40 -0.73 29.14
C HIS A 315 -8.31 -1.98 28.26
N LEU A 316 -8.98 -1.98 27.10
CA LEU A 316 -8.96 -3.11 26.16
C LEU A 316 -7.54 -3.45 25.69
N HIS A 317 -6.73 -2.42 25.38
CA HIS A 317 -5.35 -2.62 24.99
C HIS A 317 -4.50 -3.24 26.10
N ARG A 318 -4.67 -2.77 27.36
CA ARG A 318 -3.96 -3.29 28.54
C ARG A 318 -4.40 -4.70 28.92
N ALA A 319 -5.67 -5.02 28.72
CA ALA A 319 -6.23 -6.35 28.93
C ALA A 319 -5.94 -7.32 27.75
N ASN A 320 -5.30 -6.81 26.68
CA ASN A 320 -5.01 -7.58 25.46
C ASN A 320 -6.27 -8.16 24.78
N GLU A 321 -7.39 -7.42 24.86
CA GLU A 321 -8.66 -7.82 24.26
C GLU A 321 -8.66 -7.62 22.74
N ILE A 322 -9.17 -8.62 22.01
CA ILE A 322 -9.27 -8.60 20.54
C ILE A 322 -10.09 -7.39 20.05
N LEU A 323 -11.15 -7.03 20.78
CA LEU A 323 -11.99 -5.88 20.46
C LEU A 323 -11.17 -4.57 20.43
N GLY A 324 -10.17 -4.41 21.32
CA GLY A 324 -9.29 -3.25 21.31
C GLY A 324 -8.52 -3.11 20.00
N ALA A 325 -7.90 -4.19 19.52
CA ALA A 325 -7.20 -4.21 18.24
C ALA A 325 -8.14 -3.91 17.06
N ARG A 326 -9.38 -4.43 17.08
CA ARG A 326 -10.39 -4.19 16.05
C ARG A 326 -10.83 -2.73 16.03
N LEU A 327 -11.24 -2.16 17.15
CA LEU A 327 -11.70 -0.76 17.25
C LEU A 327 -10.61 0.23 16.82
N ASN A 328 -9.37 -0.03 17.23
CA ASN A 328 -8.20 0.74 16.84
C ASN A 328 -7.96 0.66 15.33
N THR A 329 -8.14 -0.53 14.71
CA THR A 329 -7.97 -0.73 13.26
C THR A 329 -9.05 0.02 12.46
N ILE A 330 -10.32 -0.06 12.91
CA ILE A 330 -11.42 0.71 12.31
C ILE A 330 -11.07 2.20 12.29
N HIS A 331 -10.58 2.73 13.42
CA HIS A 331 -10.22 4.15 13.51
C HIS A 331 -9.06 4.52 12.58
N ASN A 332 -7.94 3.79 12.63
CA ASN A 332 -6.78 4.13 11.80
C ASN A 332 -7.08 4.06 10.30
N LEU A 333 -7.83 3.06 9.86
CA LEU A 333 -8.23 2.96 8.45
C LEU A 333 -9.23 4.06 8.07
N ALA A 334 -10.22 4.35 8.92
CA ALA A 334 -11.13 5.48 8.68
C ALA A 334 -10.38 6.80 8.55
N TYR A 335 -9.38 7.03 9.38
CA TYR A 335 -8.51 8.21 9.30
C TYR A 335 -7.79 8.30 7.95
N TYR A 336 -7.21 7.19 7.45
CA TYR A 336 -6.54 7.17 6.15
C TYR A 336 -7.51 7.44 4.98
N HIS A 337 -8.71 6.87 5.01
CA HIS A 337 -9.72 7.14 3.98
C HIS A 337 -10.24 8.57 4.03
N ASP A 338 -10.40 9.15 5.22
CA ASP A 338 -10.74 10.56 5.40
C ASP A 338 -9.64 11.48 4.86
N LEU A 339 -8.37 11.16 5.13
CA LEU A 339 -7.22 11.87 4.58
C LEU A 339 -7.24 11.87 3.04
N MET A 340 -7.47 10.70 2.43
CA MET A 340 -7.58 10.59 0.96
C MET A 340 -8.75 11.40 0.41
N ARG A 341 -9.89 11.41 1.08
CA ARG A 341 -11.03 12.23 0.69
C ARG A 341 -10.69 13.73 0.74
N GLY A 342 -10.09 14.20 1.83
CA GLY A 342 -9.66 15.58 1.97
C GLY A 342 -8.63 15.99 0.91
N LEU A 343 -7.69 15.12 0.57
CA LEU A 343 -6.71 15.37 -0.51
C LEU A 343 -7.40 15.50 -1.88
N ARG A 344 -8.35 14.62 -2.21
CA ARG A 344 -9.13 14.72 -3.46
C ARG A 344 -9.92 16.01 -3.54
N GLU A 345 -10.57 16.42 -2.45
CA GLU A 345 -11.32 17.67 -2.36
C GLU A 345 -10.39 18.88 -2.51
N ALA A 346 -9.24 18.89 -1.83
CA ALA A 346 -8.26 19.96 -1.91
C ALA A 346 -7.70 20.11 -3.34
N ILE A 347 -7.41 19.00 -4.03
CA ILE A 347 -6.96 19.03 -5.44
C ILE A 347 -8.06 19.59 -6.35
N ALA A 348 -9.31 19.14 -6.20
CA ALA A 348 -10.44 19.61 -6.99
C ALA A 348 -10.68 21.12 -6.85
N LEU A 349 -10.45 21.65 -5.65
CA LEU A 349 -10.60 23.08 -5.33
C LEU A 349 -9.31 23.89 -5.58
N ARG A 350 -8.21 23.26 -6.00
CA ARG A 350 -6.87 23.87 -6.13
C ARG A 350 -6.38 24.53 -4.83
N GLN A 351 -6.59 23.84 -3.71
CA GLN A 351 -6.27 24.29 -2.36
C GLN A 351 -5.28 23.36 -1.64
N LEU A 352 -4.54 22.51 -2.38
CA LEU A 352 -3.63 21.54 -1.79
C LEU A 352 -2.56 22.18 -0.90
N ALA A 353 -2.04 23.34 -1.31
CA ALA A 353 -1.04 24.05 -0.51
C ALA A 353 -1.61 24.55 0.85
N ALA A 354 -2.86 24.97 0.90
CA ALA A 354 -3.56 25.30 2.14
C ALA A 354 -3.80 24.05 2.99
N PHE A 355 -4.35 23.01 2.38
CA PHE A 355 -4.58 21.74 3.05
C PHE A 355 -3.31 21.19 3.72
N ARG A 356 -2.15 21.23 3.04
CA ARG A 356 -0.87 20.77 3.58
C ARG A 356 -0.45 21.58 4.82
N ARG A 357 -0.53 22.90 4.76
CA ARG A 357 -0.22 23.78 5.92
C ARG A 357 -1.10 23.46 7.13
N ASP A 358 -2.42 23.32 6.89
CA ASP A 358 -3.38 23.04 7.95
C ASP A 358 -3.19 21.64 8.53
N PHE A 359 -2.88 20.65 7.69
CA PHE A 359 -2.54 19.29 8.09
C PHE A 359 -1.29 19.28 8.98
N GLU A 360 -0.21 19.91 8.55
CA GLU A 360 1.05 19.98 9.32
C GLU A 360 0.85 20.69 10.66
N ALA A 361 0.14 21.84 10.66
CA ALA A 361 -0.15 22.59 11.87
C ALA A 361 -1.00 21.78 12.87
N SER A 362 -2.01 21.09 12.38
CA SER A 362 -2.92 20.30 13.22
C SER A 362 -2.20 19.11 13.87
N ARG A 363 -1.36 18.39 13.12
CA ARG A 363 -0.67 17.21 13.63
C ARG A 363 0.43 17.52 14.65
N MET A 364 0.89 18.77 14.73
CA MET A 364 1.83 19.21 15.77
C MET A 364 1.17 19.48 17.13
N LEU A 365 -0.16 19.53 17.24
CA LEU A 365 -0.86 19.92 18.46
C LEU A 365 -0.65 18.88 19.60
N GLU A 366 -0.74 17.59 19.33
CA GLU A 366 -0.53 16.56 20.37
C GLU A 366 0.95 16.36 20.72
N SER A 367 1.88 16.64 19.82
CA SER A 367 3.31 16.56 20.10
C SER A 367 3.79 17.68 21.04
N ARG A 368 3.09 18.81 21.11
CA ARG A 368 3.39 19.94 22.02
C ARG A 368 2.85 19.73 23.46
N VAL A 369 1.97 18.76 23.65
CA VAL A 369 1.36 18.46 24.97
C VAL A 369 2.20 17.50 25.82
N ILE A 370 3.36 17.07 25.30
CA ILE A 370 4.34 16.26 26.08
C ILE A 370 5.35 17.25 26.69
N PRO A 371 5.28 17.58 28.01
CA PRO A 371 6.39 18.22 28.66
C PRO A 371 7.57 17.25 28.58
N SER A 372 8.72 17.75 28.15
CA SER A 372 10.01 17.08 28.34
C SER A 372 10.16 16.75 29.82
N ALA A 373 10.07 15.47 30.17
CA ALA A 373 10.41 14.95 31.49
C ALA A 373 11.90 14.60 31.50
#